data_da93b08ba74905694847ef37e1517df9
#
_entry.id   da93b08ba74905694847ef37e1517df9
#
_cell.length_a   1.000
_cell.length_b   1.000
_cell.length_c   1.000
_cell.angle_alpha   90.00
_cell.angle_beta   90.00
_cell.angle_gamma   90.00
#
_symmetry.space_group_name_H-M   'P 1'
#
loop_
_entity.id
_entity.type
_entity.pdbx_description
1 polymer ?
#
loop_
_entity_poly.entity_id
_entity_poly.type
_entity_poly.pdbx_seq_one_letter_code
_entity_poly.pdbx_strand_id
1 'polypeptide(L)'
;LINDRALVERAEVIREKGTNRSQFFRGQVDKYTWRDIGSSYLMADLQAAYLWAQLEAAERINLQRLSLWQTYYDALEPLAKAGRIELPTIPADCIHNAHMFYIKLRDNDDRSKLIAWLKEAEIMAVFHYIPLHSSPAGEAFGMFAGEDRYTTKESERLLRLPLFYNLAPVNQRTVINSLLSYFA
;
A
#
# COMPACT_ATOMS: atom_id res chain seq x y z
N LEU A 1 13.25 6.20 10.80
CA LEU A 1 13.45 7.07 11.98
C LEU A 1 14.29 6.32 13.00
N ILE A 2 15.30 7.00 13.58
CA ILE A 2 16.20 6.43 14.58
C ILE A 2 16.09 7.28 15.83
N ASN A 3 15.57 6.70 16.90
CA ASN A 3 15.38 7.37 18.19
C ASN A 3 16.56 7.16 19.16
N ASP A 4 17.32 6.08 18.98
CA ASP A 4 18.51 5.79 19.79
C ASP A 4 19.76 6.34 19.09
N ARG A 5 20.43 7.30 19.73
CA ARG A 5 21.65 7.93 19.20
C ARG A 5 22.81 6.95 19.02
N ALA A 6 22.87 5.89 19.81
CA ALA A 6 23.90 4.86 19.68
C ALA A 6 23.84 4.08 18.35
N LEU A 7 22.67 4.08 17.70
CA LEU A 7 22.47 3.38 16.43
C LEU A 7 22.72 4.26 15.18
N VAL A 8 22.92 5.57 15.33
CA VAL A 8 23.00 6.50 14.18
C VAL A 8 24.20 6.20 13.30
N GLU A 9 25.39 6.08 13.88
CA GLU A 9 26.62 5.81 13.11
C GLU A 9 26.53 4.45 12.39
N ARG A 10 26.04 3.43 13.09
CA ARG A 10 25.82 2.11 12.51
C ARG A 10 24.81 2.16 11.33
N ALA A 11 23.72 2.89 11.48
CA ALA A 11 22.71 3.05 10.45
C ALA A 11 23.25 3.78 9.21
N GLU A 12 24.10 4.80 9.38
CA GLU A 12 24.76 5.47 8.26
C GLU A 12 25.67 4.52 7.48
N VAL A 13 26.45 3.70 8.19
CA VAL A 13 27.31 2.69 7.57
C VAL A 13 26.48 1.67 6.79
N ILE A 14 25.45 1.11 7.38
CA ILE A 14 24.55 0.14 6.72
C ILE A 14 23.91 0.75 5.48
N ARG A 15 23.41 1.99 5.56
CA ARG A 15 22.74 2.70 4.48
C ARG A 15 23.61 2.89 3.25
N GLU A 16 24.92 3.10 3.44
CA GLU A 16 25.87 3.41 2.38
C GLU A 16 26.85 2.25 2.11
N LYS A 17 26.29 1.07 1.82
CA LYS A 17 27.05 -0.12 1.38
C LYS A 17 28.05 -0.64 2.42
N GLY A 18 27.85 -0.35 3.69
CA GLY A 18 28.76 -0.73 4.74
C GLY A 18 30.02 0.16 4.85
N THR A 19 29.99 1.34 4.26
CA THR A 19 31.13 2.28 4.27
C THR A 19 30.88 3.47 5.21
N ASN A 20 31.95 4.14 5.62
CA ASN A 20 31.85 5.41 6.36
C ASN A 20 31.90 6.65 5.45
N ARG A 21 31.33 6.55 4.25
CA ARG A 21 31.34 7.62 3.25
C ARG A 21 30.70 8.93 3.75
N SER A 22 29.64 8.86 4.55
CA SER A 22 29.01 10.04 5.18
C SER A 22 29.99 10.81 6.06
N GLN A 23 30.87 10.13 6.79
CA GLN A 23 31.90 10.77 7.61
C GLN A 23 32.95 11.48 6.75
N PHE A 24 33.29 10.90 5.61
CA PHE A 24 34.22 11.52 4.65
C PHE A 24 33.61 12.83 4.09
N PHE A 25 32.38 12.84 3.65
CA PHE A 25 31.76 14.07 3.14
C PHE A 25 31.58 15.16 4.21
N ARG A 26 31.50 14.78 5.47
CA ARG A 26 31.50 15.75 6.59
C ARG A 26 32.88 16.19 7.02
N GLY A 27 33.94 15.71 6.37
CA GLY A 27 35.34 16.04 6.73
C GLY A 27 35.80 15.45 8.05
N GLN A 28 35.16 14.41 8.55
CA GLN A 28 35.48 13.73 9.81
C GLN A 28 36.57 12.68 9.65
N VAL A 29 36.81 12.23 8.44
CA VAL A 29 37.88 11.30 8.06
C VAL A 29 38.48 11.75 6.71
N ASP A 30 39.76 11.49 6.49
CA ASP A 30 40.49 11.83 5.28
C ASP A 30 40.20 10.88 4.11
N LYS A 31 39.76 9.66 4.38
CA LYS A 31 39.34 8.63 3.43
C LYS A 31 38.19 7.81 3.98
N TYR A 32 37.30 7.36 3.08
CA TYR A 32 36.29 6.39 3.45
C TYR A 32 36.74 4.96 3.09
N THR A 33 36.26 4.00 3.83
CA THR A 33 36.55 2.58 3.62
C THR A 33 35.34 1.72 3.95
N TRP A 34 35.36 0.46 3.54
CA TRP A 34 34.38 -0.52 3.94
C TRP A 34 34.57 -0.89 5.41
N ARG A 35 33.55 -0.71 6.20
CA ARG A 35 33.55 -0.90 7.66
C ARG A 35 32.79 -2.13 8.10
N ASP A 36 31.69 -2.47 7.42
CA ASP A 36 30.78 -3.50 7.86
C ASP A 36 29.83 -3.95 6.74
N ILE A 37 28.99 -4.95 7.03
CA ILE A 37 27.89 -5.34 6.14
C ILE A 37 26.91 -4.18 5.98
N GLY A 38 26.52 -3.89 4.76
CA GLY A 38 25.55 -2.85 4.44
C GLY A 38 24.90 -3.08 3.09
N SER A 39 23.96 -2.19 2.73
CA SER A 39 23.26 -2.26 1.45
C SER A 39 23.10 -0.86 0.83
N SER A 40 22.68 -0.82 -0.42
CA SER A 40 22.46 0.43 -1.17
C SER A 40 21.05 0.94 -0.91
N TYR A 41 20.86 1.65 0.22
CA TYR A 41 19.56 2.23 0.59
C TYR A 41 19.35 3.65 0.09
N LEU A 42 20.40 4.30 -0.42
CA LEU A 42 20.29 5.65 -0.94
C LEU A 42 19.58 5.64 -2.30
N MET A 43 18.67 6.57 -2.44
CA MET A 43 18.01 6.87 -3.71
C MET A 43 18.99 7.54 -4.66
N ALA A 44 18.90 7.24 -5.96
CA ALA A 44 19.65 8.01 -6.97
C ALA A 44 19.11 9.44 -7.08
N ASP A 45 19.96 10.40 -7.40
CA ASP A 45 19.61 11.83 -7.48
C ASP A 45 18.44 12.09 -8.44
N LEU A 46 18.36 11.37 -9.55
CA LEU A 46 17.23 11.45 -10.48
C LEU A 46 15.90 11.03 -9.83
N GLN A 47 15.92 9.96 -9.05
CA GLN A 47 14.73 9.51 -8.30
C GLN A 47 14.37 10.50 -7.19
N ALA A 48 15.37 11.08 -6.52
CA ALA A 48 15.16 12.08 -5.49
C ALA A 48 14.57 13.37 -6.08
N ALA A 49 15.04 13.84 -7.23
CA ALA A 49 14.50 14.99 -7.93
C ALA A 49 13.04 14.77 -8.36
N TYR A 50 12.73 13.58 -8.89
CA TYR A 50 11.35 13.21 -9.24
C TYR A 50 10.44 13.17 -8.00
N LEU A 51 10.91 12.56 -6.91
CA LEU A 51 10.18 12.51 -5.65
C LEU A 51 9.93 13.91 -5.08
N TRP A 52 10.93 14.79 -5.15
CA TRP A 52 10.82 16.19 -4.71
C TRP A 52 9.64 16.90 -5.39
N ALA A 53 9.55 16.82 -6.70
CA ALA A 53 8.47 17.42 -7.46
C ALA A 53 7.08 16.83 -7.08
N GLN A 54 7.01 15.54 -6.73
CA GLN A 54 5.78 14.93 -6.22
C GLN A 54 5.44 15.44 -4.80
N LEU A 55 6.43 15.64 -3.94
CA LEU A 55 6.22 16.15 -2.59
C LEU A 55 5.71 17.60 -2.58
N GLU A 56 6.17 18.45 -3.51
CA GLU A 56 5.63 19.80 -3.68
C GLU A 56 4.14 19.82 -4.04
N ALA A 57 3.65 18.77 -4.68
CA ALA A 57 2.23 18.59 -5.05
C ALA A 57 1.45 17.68 -4.07
N ALA A 58 2.05 17.22 -2.98
CA ALA A 58 1.51 16.15 -2.12
C ALA A 58 0.13 16.48 -1.56
N GLU A 59 -0.10 17.71 -1.11
CA GLU A 59 -1.39 18.14 -0.57
C GLU A 59 -2.51 18.03 -1.63
N ARG A 60 -2.28 18.58 -2.82
CA ARG A 60 -3.22 18.51 -3.93
C ARG A 60 -3.50 17.08 -4.35
N ILE A 61 -2.47 16.24 -4.41
CA ILE A 61 -2.59 14.83 -4.77
C ILE A 61 -3.45 14.09 -3.72
N ASN A 62 -3.19 14.31 -2.44
CA ASN A 62 -3.94 13.66 -1.37
C ASN A 62 -5.40 14.13 -1.32
N LEU A 63 -5.68 15.42 -1.47
CA LEU A 63 -7.04 15.95 -1.51
C LEU A 63 -7.86 15.34 -2.66
N GLN A 64 -7.27 15.24 -3.85
CA GLN A 64 -7.93 14.60 -5.00
C GLN A 64 -8.21 13.12 -4.74
N ARG A 65 -7.25 12.38 -4.16
CA ARG A 65 -7.44 10.97 -3.82
C ARG A 65 -8.51 10.78 -2.74
N LEU A 66 -8.54 11.63 -1.72
CA LEU A 66 -9.58 11.64 -0.68
C LEU A 66 -10.97 11.88 -1.27
N SER A 67 -11.11 12.80 -2.22
CA SER A 67 -12.39 13.05 -2.91
C SER A 67 -12.86 11.81 -3.69
N LEU A 68 -11.98 11.16 -4.43
CA LEU A 68 -12.29 9.92 -5.14
C LEU A 68 -12.65 8.78 -4.17
N TRP A 69 -11.93 8.68 -3.06
CA TRP A 69 -12.17 7.68 -2.02
C TRP A 69 -13.56 7.87 -1.39
N GLN A 70 -13.91 9.11 -1.05
CA GLN A 70 -15.22 9.44 -0.48
C GLN A 70 -16.36 9.15 -1.45
N THR A 71 -16.16 9.43 -2.74
CA THR A 71 -17.14 9.10 -3.78
C THR A 71 -17.44 7.59 -3.84
N TYR A 72 -16.42 6.74 -3.73
CA TYR A 72 -16.63 5.30 -3.63
C TYR A 72 -17.37 4.93 -2.34
N TYR A 73 -16.95 5.50 -1.22
CA TYR A 73 -17.51 5.17 0.09
C TYR A 73 -19.01 5.45 0.12
N ASP A 74 -19.42 6.66 -0.27
CA ASP A 74 -20.82 7.07 -0.27
C ASP A 74 -21.68 6.24 -1.24
N ALA A 75 -21.14 5.97 -2.43
CA ALA A 75 -21.86 5.22 -3.45
C ALA A 75 -22.06 3.73 -3.09
N LEU A 76 -21.12 3.14 -2.33
CA LEU A 76 -21.16 1.73 -1.98
C LEU A 76 -21.71 1.48 -0.57
N GLU A 77 -21.98 2.52 0.21
CA GLU A 77 -22.56 2.42 1.55
C GLU A 77 -23.89 1.62 1.57
N PRO A 78 -24.79 1.77 0.61
CA PRO A 78 -26.02 0.96 0.57
C PRO A 78 -25.74 -0.56 0.49
N LEU A 79 -24.72 -0.99 -0.25
CA LEU A 79 -24.31 -2.39 -0.32
C LEU A 79 -23.76 -2.89 1.01
N ALA A 80 -23.01 -2.06 1.72
CA ALA A 80 -22.51 -2.39 3.05
C ALA A 80 -23.64 -2.49 4.07
N LYS A 81 -24.62 -1.56 4.06
CA LYS A 81 -25.82 -1.63 4.90
C LYS A 81 -26.67 -2.86 4.62
N ALA A 82 -26.69 -3.33 3.38
CA ALA A 82 -27.36 -4.57 2.98
C ALA A 82 -26.54 -5.84 3.29
N GLY A 83 -25.36 -5.72 3.90
CA GLY A 83 -24.48 -6.85 4.26
C GLY A 83 -23.85 -7.56 3.05
N ARG A 84 -23.82 -6.92 1.88
CA ARG A 84 -23.23 -7.51 0.66
C ARG A 84 -21.70 -7.39 0.64
N ILE A 85 -21.18 -6.32 1.21
CA ILE A 85 -19.75 -6.00 1.30
C ILE A 85 -19.43 -5.37 2.66
N GLU A 86 -18.15 -5.35 3.01
CA GLU A 86 -17.64 -4.51 4.10
C GLU A 86 -16.79 -3.38 3.50
N LEU A 87 -17.00 -2.15 3.98
CA LEU A 87 -16.23 -0.96 3.59
C LEU A 87 -15.03 -0.74 4.52
N PRO A 88 -14.02 0.04 4.08
CA PRO A 88 -12.91 0.42 4.94
C PRO A 88 -13.39 1.21 6.16
N THR A 89 -12.82 0.91 7.31
CA THR A 89 -13.05 1.69 8.54
C THR A 89 -11.82 2.56 8.80
N ILE A 90 -12.03 3.86 8.93
CA ILE A 90 -10.98 4.81 9.33
C ILE A 90 -11.18 5.12 10.80
N PRO A 91 -10.24 4.78 11.70
CA PRO A 91 -10.35 5.14 13.11
C PRO A 91 -10.45 6.66 13.30
N ALA A 92 -11.19 7.09 14.31
CA ALA A 92 -11.48 8.52 14.52
C ALA A 92 -10.23 9.37 14.85
N ASP A 93 -9.19 8.74 15.36
CA ASP A 93 -7.88 9.33 15.68
C ASP A 93 -6.87 9.23 14.53
N CYS A 94 -7.27 8.74 13.36
CA CYS A 94 -6.42 8.55 12.20
C CYS A 94 -6.81 9.48 11.05
N ILE A 95 -5.78 10.04 10.39
CA ILE A 95 -5.91 10.74 9.11
C ILE A 95 -5.33 9.83 8.03
N HIS A 96 -6.13 9.48 7.02
CA HIS A 96 -5.67 8.65 5.91
C HIS A 96 -5.41 9.49 4.65
N ASN A 97 -4.58 8.97 3.77
CA ASN A 97 -4.19 9.62 2.51
C ASN A 97 -4.88 9.03 1.27
N ALA A 98 -5.91 8.21 1.46
CA ALA A 98 -6.60 7.50 0.39
C ALA A 98 -5.63 6.74 -0.54
N HIS A 99 -4.63 6.05 0.04
CA HIS A 99 -3.66 5.27 -0.74
C HIS A 99 -4.33 4.21 -1.62
N MET A 100 -5.39 3.59 -1.12
CA MET A 100 -6.21 2.64 -1.86
C MET A 100 -7.66 2.72 -1.41
N PHE A 101 -8.58 2.25 -2.26
CA PHE A 101 -9.93 1.90 -1.85
C PHE A 101 -10.11 0.39 -2.01
N TYR A 102 -10.66 -0.25 -1.01
CA TYR A 102 -10.93 -1.68 -1.03
C TYR A 102 -12.33 -1.99 -0.47
N ILE A 103 -12.84 -3.11 -0.85
CA ILE A 103 -14.02 -3.73 -0.24
C ILE A 103 -13.65 -5.14 0.22
N LYS A 104 -14.37 -5.67 1.19
CA LYS A 104 -14.25 -7.08 1.55
C LYS A 104 -15.55 -7.80 1.19
N LEU A 105 -15.40 -8.94 0.55
CA LEU A 105 -16.49 -9.85 0.21
C LEU A 105 -16.70 -10.85 1.35
N ARG A 106 -17.65 -11.74 1.19
CA ARG A 106 -17.90 -12.81 2.17
C ARG A 106 -16.71 -13.76 2.28
N ASP A 107 -16.17 -14.19 1.15
CA ASP A 107 -15.11 -15.18 1.02
C ASP A 107 -14.32 -15.03 -0.28
N ASN A 108 -13.35 -15.94 -0.49
CA ASN A 108 -12.50 -15.97 -1.68
C ASN A 108 -13.27 -16.28 -2.98
N ASP A 109 -14.32 -17.10 -2.91
CA ASP A 109 -15.13 -17.48 -4.08
C ASP A 109 -15.93 -16.27 -4.58
N ASP A 110 -16.62 -15.56 -3.68
CA ASP A 110 -17.33 -14.32 -4.02
C ASP A 110 -16.39 -13.26 -4.58
N ARG A 111 -15.19 -13.11 -4.01
CA ARG A 111 -14.16 -12.20 -4.52
C ARG A 111 -13.74 -12.58 -5.94
N SER A 112 -13.49 -13.84 -6.19
CA SER A 112 -13.04 -14.33 -7.50
C SER A 112 -14.11 -14.15 -8.57
N LYS A 113 -15.37 -14.37 -8.25
CA LYS A 113 -16.51 -14.11 -9.14
C LYS A 113 -16.63 -12.63 -9.48
N LEU A 114 -16.51 -11.76 -8.48
CA LEU A 114 -16.58 -10.31 -8.71
C LEU A 114 -15.39 -9.81 -9.53
N ILE A 115 -14.17 -10.35 -9.34
CA ILE A 115 -13.02 -10.02 -10.19
C ILE A 115 -13.30 -10.39 -11.64
N ALA A 116 -13.85 -11.59 -11.89
CA ALA A 116 -14.20 -12.04 -13.25
C ALA A 116 -15.25 -11.11 -13.89
N TRP A 117 -16.30 -10.77 -13.16
CA TRP A 117 -17.34 -9.84 -13.59
C TRP A 117 -16.77 -8.46 -13.97
N LEU A 118 -15.95 -7.87 -13.10
CA LEU A 118 -15.34 -6.57 -13.35
C LEU A 118 -14.38 -6.60 -14.54
N LYS A 119 -13.66 -7.71 -14.72
CA LYS A 119 -12.76 -7.91 -15.87
C LYS A 119 -13.50 -7.94 -17.20
N GLU A 120 -14.70 -8.54 -17.27
CA GLU A 120 -15.55 -8.52 -18.48
C GLU A 120 -16.00 -7.10 -18.83
N ALA A 121 -16.12 -6.22 -17.83
CA ALA A 121 -16.38 -4.79 -18.00
C ALA A 121 -15.12 -3.95 -18.20
N GLU A 122 -13.97 -4.57 -18.50
CA GLU A 122 -12.65 -3.92 -18.66
C GLU A 122 -12.17 -3.15 -17.40
N ILE A 123 -12.66 -3.53 -16.23
CA ILE A 123 -12.29 -2.92 -14.94
C ILE A 123 -11.25 -3.81 -14.26
N MET A 124 -10.05 -3.25 -14.04
CA MET A 124 -8.98 -3.95 -13.31
C MET A 124 -9.17 -3.77 -11.79
N ALA A 125 -9.85 -4.71 -11.15
CA ALA A 125 -9.87 -4.85 -9.71
C ALA A 125 -8.94 -6.01 -9.30
N VAL A 126 -8.20 -5.84 -8.20
CA VAL A 126 -7.15 -6.79 -7.83
C VAL A 126 -7.27 -7.18 -6.35
N PHE A 127 -6.97 -8.45 -6.06
CA PHE A 127 -6.81 -8.91 -4.69
C PHE A 127 -5.59 -8.25 -4.03
N HIS A 128 -5.49 -8.33 -2.72
CA HIS A 128 -4.27 -7.94 -2.00
C HIS A 128 -3.34 -9.16 -1.89
N TYR A 129 -2.16 -8.99 -1.32
CA TYR A 129 -1.14 -10.04 -1.33
C TYR A 129 -1.56 -11.31 -0.61
N ILE A 130 -1.02 -12.44 -1.05
CA ILE A 130 -1.06 -13.70 -0.30
C ILE A 130 -0.25 -13.51 0.99
N PRO A 131 -0.71 -14.02 2.14
CA PRO A 131 0.02 -13.92 3.39
C PRO A 131 1.42 -14.53 3.28
N LEU A 132 2.43 -13.85 3.83
CA LEU A 132 3.81 -14.31 3.73
C LEU A 132 4.03 -15.67 4.42
N HIS A 133 3.36 -15.90 5.54
CA HIS A 133 3.52 -17.13 6.32
C HIS A 133 2.98 -18.39 5.62
N SER A 134 2.05 -18.24 4.66
CA SER A 134 1.51 -19.35 3.84
C SER A 134 2.09 -19.38 2.42
N SER A 135 3.06 -18.54 2.12
CA SER A 135 3.80 -18.60 0.87
C SER A 135 4.89 -19.69 0.92
N PRO A 136 5.29 -20.28 -0.23
CA PRO A 136 6.34 -21.30 -0.22
C PRO A 136 7.64 -20.87 0.46
N ALA A 137 8.06 -19.62 0.30
CA ALA A 137 9.23 -19.08 0.98
C ALA A 137 8.99 -18.85 2.48
N GLY A 138 7.78 -18.38 2.83
CA GLY A 138 7.39 -18.20 4.22
C GLY A 138 7.35 -19.51 5.01
N GLU A 139 6.88 -20.58 4.40
CA GLU A 139 6.87 -21.93 5.00
C GLU A 139 8.28 -22.53 5.08
N ALA A 140 9.13 -22.27 4.07
CA ALA A 140 10.48 -22.82 4.03
C ALA A 140 11.47 -22.11 4.96
N PHE A 141 11.35 -20.78 5.13
CA PHE A 141 12.36 -19.95 5.82
C PHE A 141 11.80 -19.19 7.03
N GLY A 142 10.51 -19.24 7.25
CA GLY A 142 9.82 -18.52 8.33
C GLY A 142 9.10 -19.44 9.30
N MET A 143 8.51 -18.82 10.31
CA MET A 143 7.65 -19.49 11.26
C MET A 143 6.54 -18.52 11.66
N PHE A 144 5.29 -18.97 11.58
CA PHE A 144 4.15 -18.22 12.11
C PHE A 144 4.01 -18.50 13.60
N ALA A 145 4.03 -17.45 14.42
CA ALA A 145 3.86 -17.55 15.86
C ALA A 145 2.39 -17.34 16.25
N GLY A 146 1.79 -18.32 16.91
CA GLY A 146 0.41 -18.27 17.37
C GLY A 146 -0.60 -18.80 16.35
N GLU A 147 -1.84 -18.32 16.42
CA GLU A 147 -2.97 -18.75 15.58
C GLU A 147 -3.31 -17.68 14.54
N ASP A 148 -3.42 -18.07 13.27
CA ASP A 148 -3.86 -17.17 12.19
C ASP A 148 -5.39 -16.97 12.25
N ARG A 149 -5.81 -15.94 12.96
CA ARG A 149 -7.24 -15.57 13.12
C ARG A 149 -7.73 -14.59 12.04
N TYR A 150 -6.83 -13.80 11.46
CA TYR A 150 -7.21 -12.67 10.62
C TYR A 150 -6.52 -12.67 9.26
N THR A 151 -5.22 -12.93 9.22
CA THR A 151 -4.41 -12.62 8.03
C THR A 151 -4.88 -13.35 6.79
N THR A 152 -5.03 -14.67 6.83
CA THR A 152 -5.51 -15.44 5.69
C THR A 152 -6.94 -15.06 5.34
N LYS A 153 -7.84 -15.09 6.33
CA LYS A 153 -9.26 -14.76 6.13
C LYS A 153 -9.45 -13.39 5.47
N GLU A 154 -8.80 -12.35 5.99
CA GLU A 154 -8.98 -11.00 5.47
C GLU A 154 -8.30 -10.80 4.12
N SER A 155 -7.15 -11.43 3.85
CA SER A 155 -6.51 -11.37 2.54
C SER A 155 -7.32 -12.06 1.44
N GLU A 156 -8.03 -13.14 1.76
CA GLU A 156 -8.88 -13.87 0.82
C GLU A 156 -10.14 -13.10 0.43
N ARG A 157 -10.62 -12.22 1.29
CA ARG A 157 -11.85 -11.44 1.12
C ARG A 157 -11.65 -10.08 0.48
N LEU A 158 -10.44 -9.53 0.56
CA LEU A 158 -10.14 -8.15 0.19
C LEU A 158 -9.98 -7.99 -1.31
N LEU A 159 -10.71 -7.03 -1.88
CA LEU A 159 -10.64 -6.61 -3.28
C LEU A 159 -10.37 -5.11 -3.37
N ARG A 160 -9.29 -4.72 -4.05
CA ARG A 160 -8.96 -3.31 -4.31
C ARG A 160 -9.63 -2.84 -5.60
N LEU A 161 -10.23 -1.67 -5.53
CA LEU A 161 -10.82 -0.98 -6.68
C LEU A 161 -9.82 0.02 -7.28
N PRO A 162 -9.96 0.37 -8.57
CA PRO A 162 -9.13 1.39 -9.19
C PRO A 162 -9.20 2.73 -8.44
N LEU A 163 -8.06 3.23 -7.96
CA LEU A 163 -7.95 4.54 -7.32
C LEU A 163 -6.57 5.13 -7.58
N PHE A 164 -6.50 6.18 -8.38
CA PHE A 164 -5.28 6.92 -8.71
C PHE A 164 -5.61 8.39 -8.97
N TYR A 165 -4.62 9.27 -8.88
CA TYR A 165 -4.80 10.72 -8.91
C TYR A 165 -5.65 11.22 -10.09
N ASN A 166 -5.40 10.72 -11.31
CA ASN A 166 -6.08 11.14 -12.53
C ASN A 166 -7.28 10.25 -12.92
N LEU A 167 -7.85 9.50 -11.97
CA LEU A 167 -9.05 8.71 -12.27
C LEU A 167 -10.21 9.65 -12.65
N ALA A 168 -10.63 9.58 -13.91
CA ALA A 168 -11.71 10.42 -14.41
C ALA A 168 -13.05 10.06 -13.73
N PRO A 169 -13.89 11.04 -13.36
CA PRO A 169 -15.17 10.78 -12.72
C PRO A 169 -16.09 9.83 -13.50
N VAL A 170 -16.02 9.86 -14.83
CA VAL A 170 -16.78 8.93 -15.68
C VAL A 170 -16.33 7.49 -15.48
N ASN A 171 -15.02 7.24 -15.42
CA ASN A 171 -14.47 5.91 -15.21
C ASN A 171 -14.78 5.41 -13.80
N GLN A 172 -14.70 6.28 -12.79
CA GLN A 172 -15.10 5.94 -11.44
C GLN A 172 -16.57 5.54 -11.35
N ARG A 173 -17.46 6.29 -12.02
CA ARG A 173 -18.89 5.93 -12.12
C ARG A 173 -19.12 4.60 -12.80
N THR A 174 -18.34 4.27 -13.83
CA THR A 174 -18.40 2.94 -14.49
C THR A 174 -18.08 1.82 -13.50
N VAL A 175 -17.04 1.98 -12.69
CA VAL A 175 -16.70 1.01 -11.64
C VAL A 175 -17.84 0.85 -10.64
N ILE A 176 -18.38 1.96 -10.14
CA ILE A 176 -19.48 1.97 -9.17
C ILE A 176 -20.71 1.28 -9.75
N ASN A 177 -21.12 1.65 -10.97
CA ASN A 177 -22.30 1.08 -11.62
C ASN A 177 -22.15 -0.43 -11.86
N SER A 178 -20.96 -0.89 -12.26
CA SER A 178 -20.68 -2.31 -12.45
C SER A 178 -20.81 -3.09 -11.13
N LEU A 179 -20.32 -2.52 -10.02
CA LEU A 179 -20.51 -3.11 -8.69
C LEU A 179 -21.99 -3.16 -8.28
N LEU A 180 -22.72 -2.05 -8.42
CA LEU A 180 -24.13 -2.00 -8.08
C LEU A 180 -24.94 -3.02 -8.90
N SER A 181 -24.64 -3.15 -10.21
CA SER A 181 -25.29 -4.14 -11.09
C SER A 181 -24.98 -5.59 -10.72
N TYR A 182 -23.77 -5.88 -10.23
CA TYR A 182 -23.41 -7.23 -9.78
C TYR A 182 -24.22 -7.70 -8.57
N PHE A 183 -24.57 -6.76 -7.67
CA PHE A 183 -25.30 -7.07 -6.43
C PHE A 183 -26.82 -6.83 -6.52
N ALA A 184 -27.33 -6.32 -7.65
CA ALA A 184 -28.76 -6.15 -7.89
C ALA A 184 -29.46 -7.50 -8.05
#